data_edae88c4a04dbbf4e075fa1c3dcd2085
#
_entry.id   edae88c4a04dbbf4e075fa1c3dcd2085
#
_cell.length_a   1.000
_cell.length_b   1.000
_cell.length_c   1.000
_cell.angle_alpha   90.00
_cell.angle_beta   90.00
_cell.angle_gamma   90.00
#
_symmetry.space_group_name_H-M   'P 1'
#
loop_
_entity.id
_entity.type
_entity.pdbx_description
1 polymer ?
#
loop_
_entity_poly.entity_id
_entity_poly.type
_entity_poly.pdbx_seq_one_letter_code
_entity_poly.pdbx_strand_id
1 'polypeptide(L)'
;MGVKNLWDILESCKKTLPLRHLQNKRLCVDLSCWLIQFQNASRSACVKEKVYLKTLFHRLRALIALNCSLIFVTDGAIPSIKLSTYRRRLGSVSEHISNDEKTSQAMTSLRRNMGSEFSCMIKEAKVLGLALGIPFLDGIEEAEAQCALLNSESLCDGCFTSDSDIFLFGAKTVYREIFLGEGGYVICYDMADIEKKLGFGRNSLIALALLLGSDYSQGVYGFGPETACQLVKSIGDTNILQKVKLEGLAFAKKKSKAKKTVNSLNCNADKENIVCYKQHTAESEKKLGPNDHVLDVINAYLKPKCHLPDSEAVQSACSTYPFLRTRLQQICAVSFGWTPEKTDEYILPKIAERNLRRFANLRNTSSELGANIPLHKIPVPCPVTAIVKQRKLHGKECFEVSWQDMDGLQTSIVSADLIGSACPEKIAEFREKKAMAKKRNTRKQIPNKDSNVDVNKVDFQLQGLLLDIESQRNSLPRPSQCCPAPYLHDIGIEIIDLSSPSPPLRASKHARSNEITNQQINMIDLCETDTEVLSPEHERKARELRLFIESIREDL
;
A
#
# COMPACT_ATOMS: atom_id res chain seq x y z
N MET A 1 -8.86 14.49 3.82
CA MET A 1 -8.30 15.44 4.80
C MET A 1 -7.38 16.36 4.02
N GLY A 2 -7.03 17.51 4.58
CA GLY A 2 -6.13 18.48 3.95
C GLY A 2 -6.81 19.47 3.00
N VAL A 3 -6.12 19.87 1.95
CA VAL A 3 -6.58 20.88 0.97
C VAL A 3 -7.72 20.34 0.14
N LYS A 4 -8.79 21.12 0.00
CA LYS A 4 -9.97 20.74 -0.79
C LYS A 4 -9.59 20.50 -2.24
N ASN A 5 -10.00 19.36 -2.80
CA ASN A 5 -9.81 18.93 -4.19
C ASN A 5 -8.34 18.83 -4.63
N LEU A 6 -7.36 18.83 -3.70
CA LEU A 6 -5.95 18.73 -4.09
C LEU A 6 -5.62 17.40 -4.74
N TRP A 7 -6.16 16.29 -4.22
CA TRP A 7 -5.94 14.97 -4.83
C TRP A 7 -6.47 14.90 -6.27
N ASP A 8 -7.60 15.55 -6.57
CA ASP A 8 -8.16 15.61 -7.93
C ASP A 8 -7.25 16.43 -8.86
N ILE A 9 -6.68 17.54 -8.37
CA ILE A 9 -5.69 18.35 -9.10
C ILE A 9 -4.43 17.52 -9.40
N LEU A 10 -4.01 16.67 -8.47
CA LEU A 10 -2.81 15.84 -8.58
C LEU A 10 -3.03 14.51 -9.31
N GLU A 11 -4.26 14.17 -9.73
CA GLU A 11 -4.59 12.83 -10.30
C GLU A 11 -3.70 12.48 -11.50
N SER A 12 -3.32 13.45 -12.34
CA SER A 12 -2.40 13.24 -13.48
C SER A 12 -0.96 12.85 -13.06
N CYS A 13 -0.61 13.06 -11.79
CA CYS A 13 0.69 12.70 -11.20
C CYS A 13 0.68 11.36 -10.49
N LYS A 14 -0.47 10.71 -10.37
CA LYS A 14 -0.66 9.40 -9.76
C LYS A 14 0.17 8.34 -10.46
N LYS A 15 0.89 7.56 -9.68
CA LYS A 15 1.64 6.37 -10.13
C LYS A 15 1.14 5.14 -9.39
N THR A 16 0.77 4.11 -10.13
CA THR A 16 0.49 2.79 -9.56
C THR A 16 1.74 1.95 -9.66
N LEU A 17 2.33 1.60 -8.52
CA LEU A 17 3.60 0.89 -8.43
C LEU A 17 3.39 -0.46 -7.75
N PRO A 18 4.03 -1.55 -8.21
CA PRO A 18 3.92 -2.86 -7.57
C PRO A 18 4.49 -2.80 -6.14
N LEU A 19 3.96 -3.61 -5.22
CA LEU A 19 4.42 -3.63 -3.82
C LEU A 19 5.93 -3.81 -3.67
N ARG A 20 6.58 -4.56 -4.57
CA ARG A 20 8.05 -4.72 -4.57
C ARG A 20 8.81 -3.39 -4.68
N HIS A 21 8.16 -2.31 -5.15
CA HIS A 21 8.74 -0.96 -5.17
C HIS A 21 9.10 -0.47 -3.76
N LEU A 22 8.42 -0.96 -2.73
CA LEU A 22 8.69 -0.62 -1.33
C LEU A 22 9.83 -1.43 -0.71
N GLN A 23 10.36 -2.43 -1.42
CA GLN A 23 11.40 -3.31 -0.88
C GLN A 23 12.61 -2.51 -0.38
N ASN A 24 13.06 -2.84 0.84
CA ASN A 24 14.21 -2.24 1.53
C ASN A 24 14.05 -0.74 1.86
N LYS A 25 12.88 -0.14 1.70
CA LYS A 25 12.65 1.27 2.01
C LYS A 25 12.36 1.50 3.48
N ARG A 26 12.79 2.65 3.97
CA ARG A 26 12.34 3.20 5.25
C ARG A 26 11.15 4.11 5.02
N LEU A 27 10.05 3.88 5.70
CA LEU A 27 8.78 4.55 5.46
C LEU A 27 8.18 5.08 6.75
N CYS A 28 7.79 6.34 6.75
CA CYS A 28 6.98 6.92 7.81
C CYS A 28 5.50 6.59 7.55
N VAL A 29 4.78 6.30 8.61
CA VAL A 29 3.36 6.01 8.57
C VAL A 29 2.63 6.97 9.48
N ASP A 30 1.80 7.82 8.90
CA ASP A 30 0.80 8.57 9.64
C ASP A 30 -0.23 7.58 10.19
N LEU A 31 -0.04 7.21 11.47
CA LEU A 31 -0.83 6.16 12.11
C LEU A 31 -2.28 6.58 12.27
N SER A 32 -2.54 7.86 12.54
CA SER A 32 -3.89 8.41 12.68
C SER A 32 -4.68 8.25 11.38
N CYS A 33 -4.09 8.59 10.25
CA CYS A 33 -4.69 8.40 8.93
C CYS A 33 -5.03 6.93 8.65
N TRP A 34 -4.11 6.00 8.93
CA TRP A 34 -4.38 4.58 8.71
C TRP A 34 -5.51 4.05 9.59
N LEU A 35 -5.54 4.42 10.86
CA LEU A 35 -6.61 3.98 11.77
C LEU A 35 -7.98 4.55 11.37
N ILE A 36 -8.05 5.81 10.92
CA ILE A 36 -9.27 6.41 10.39
C ILE A 36 -9.74 5.68 9.12
N GLN A 37 -8.82 5.33 8.20
CA GLN A 37 -9.17 4.54 7.02
C GLN A 37 -9.80 3.19 7.39
N PHE A 38 -9.22 2.48 8.38
CA PHE A 38 -9.77 1.19 8.84
C PHE A 38 -11.13 1.35 9.52
N GLN A 39 -11.32 2.41 10.28
CA GLN A 39 -12.59 2.71 10.94
C GLN A 39 -13.70 3.02 9.93
N ASN A 40 -13.40 3.80 8.89
CA ASN A 40 -14.36 4.12 7.83
C ASN A 40 -14.77 2.91 6.99
N ALA A 41 -13.84 1.97 6.77
CA ALA A 41 -14.11 0.75 6.03
C ALA A 41 -15.01 -0.26 6.79
N SER A 42 -15.08 -0.18 8.12
CA SER A 42 -15.75 -1.19 8.97
C SER A 42 -16.74 -0.56 9.94
N ARG A 43 -17.70 0.19 9.48
CA ARG A 43 -18.66 1.02 10.22
C ARG A 43 -19.01 0.50 11.64
N SER A 44 -19.53 -0.06 12.38
CA SER A 44 -19.75 -0.17 13.84
C SER A 44 -19.07 -1.36 14.54
N ALA A 45 -18.70 -2.41 13.83
CA ALA A 45 -18.06 -3.61 14.41
C ALA A 45 -16.54 -3.44 14.63
N CYS A 46 -15.93 -2.44 13.97
CA CYS A 46 -14.47 -2.27 13.88
C CYS A 46 -13.79 -2.15 15.26
N VAL A 47 -14.35 -1.37 16.16
CA VAL A 47 -13.73 -1.12 17.47
C VAL A 47 -13.96 -2.27 18.43
N LYS A 48 -15.18 -2.82 18.48
CA LYS A 48 -15.53 -3.91 19.40
C LYS A 48 -14.78 -5.21 19.12
N GLU A 49 -14.62 -5.55 17.83
CA GLU A 49 -13.95 -6.77 17.39
C GLU A 49 -12.46 -6.56 17.07
N LYS A 50 -11.94 -5.35 17.31
CA LYS A 50 -10.53 -4.97 16.99
C LYS A 50 -10.13 -5.26 15.54
N VAL A 51 -11.07 -5.18 14.60
CA VAL A 51 -10.84 -5.39 13.17
C VAL A 51 -9.75 -4.46 12.64
N TYR A 52 -9.73 -3.20 13.10
CA TYR A 52 -8.68 -2.25 12.74
C TYR A 52 -7.27 -2.74 13.10
N LEU A 53 -7.12 -3.41 14.24
CA LEU A 53 -5.83 -3.90 14.70
C LEU A 53 -5.39 -5.13 13.89
N LYS A 54 -6.34 -6.02 13.52
CA LYS A 54 -6.10 -7.16 12.63
C LYS A 54 -5.71 -6.67 11.23
N THR A 55 -6.41 -5.65 10.70
CA THR A 55 -6.10 -5.04 9.40
C THR A 55 -4.73 -4.35 9.41
N LEU A 56 -4.41 -3.64 10.49
CA LEU A 56 -3.08 -3.07 10.69
C LEU A 56 -2.02 -4.17 10.68
N PHE A 57 -2.22 -5.24 11.44
CA PHE A 57 -1.27 -6.36 11.49
C PHE A 57 -1.06 -6.98 10.11
N HIS A 58 -2.13 -7.16 9.34
CA HIS A 58 -2.04 -7.67 7.97
C HIS A 58 -1.18 -6.76 7.07
N ARG A 59 -1.36 -5.43 7.13
CA ARG A 59 -0.50 -4.47 6.39
C ARG A 59 0.95 -4.55 6.83
N LEU A 60 1.20 -4.56 8.14
CA LEU A 60 2.55 -4.62 8.69
C LEU A 60 3.27 -5.90 8.29
N ARG A 61 2.59 -7.04 8.35
CA ARG A 61 3.10 -8.35 7.91
C ARG A 61 3.61 -8.30 6.47
N ALA A 62 2.84 -7.69 5.56
CA ALA A 62 3.23 -7.57 4.16
C ALA A 62 4.48 -6.68 3.97
N LEU A 63 4.54 -5.53 4.66
CA LEU A 63 5.67 -4.61 4.58
C LEU A 63 6.93 -5.17 5.25
N ILE A 64 6.78 -5.92 6.34
CA ILE A 64 7.87 -6.64 6.99
C ILE A 64 8.49 -7.66 6.03
N ALA A 65 7.67 -8.44 5.30
CA ALA A 65 8.16 -9.39 4.31
C ALA A 65 9.01 -8.73 3.22
N LEU A 66 8.70 -7.48 2.84
CA LEU A 66 9.47 -6.68 1.88
C LEU A 66 10.73 -6.05 2.48
N ASN A 67 11.04 -6.33 3.74
CA ASN A 67 12.13 -5.69 4.48
C ASN A 67 11.99 -4.16 4.56
N CYS A 68 10.76 -3.65 4.65
CA CYS A 68 10.53 -2.24 4.94
C CYS A 68 10.90 -1.94 6.40
N SER A 69 11.57 -0.81 6.64
CA SER A 69 11.76 -0.23 7.96
C SER A 69 10.65 0.81 8.17
N LEU A 70 9.77 0.60 9.13
CA LEU A 70 8.63 1.46 9.37
C LEU A 70 8.85 2.32 10.62
N ILE A 71 8.33 3.55 10.60
CA ILE A 71 8.25 4.46 11.73
C ILE A 71 6.80 4.92 11.83
N PHE A 72 6.11 4.62 12.94
CA PHE A 72 4.80 5.19 13.20
C PHE A 72 4.95 6.62 13.70
N VAL A 73 4.22 7.54 13.08
CA VAL A 73 4.12 8.93 13.53
C VAL A 73 2.69 9.18 13.96
N THR A 74 2.52 9.85 15.10
CA THR A 74 1.19 10.17 15.64
C THR A 74 1.10 11.67 15.93
N ASP A 75 -0.15 12.18 15.92
CA ASP A 75 -0.43 13.56 16.27
C ASP A 75 -0.09 13.86 17.71
N GLY A 76 0.42 15.06 17.95
CA GLY A 76 0.63 15.67 19.26
C GLY A 76 -0.45 16.69 19.60
N ALA A 77 -0.04 17.91 19.93
CA ALA A 77 -0.94 19.00 20.27
C ALA A 77 -1.62 19.58 19.01
N ILE A 78 -2.89 19.94 19.13
CA ILE A 78 -3.61 20.59 18.02
C ILE A 78 -3.04 22.02 17.84
N PRO A 79 -2.57 22.39 16.63
CA PRO A 79 -2.14 23.74 16.35
C PRO A 79 -3.22 24.77 16.65
N SER A 80 -2.86 25.91 17.25
CA SER A 80 -3.83 26.96 17.63
C SER A 80 -4.64 27.45 16.42
N ILE A 81 -4.03 27.55 15.25
CA ILE A 81 -4.66 27.94 14.01
C ILE A 81 -5.74 26.94 13.51
N LYS A 82 -5.65 25.66 13.89
CA LYS A 82 -6.59 24.58 13.52
C LYS A 82 -7.77 24.48 14.49
N LEU A 83 -7.69 25.12 15.65
CA LEU A 83 -8.72 25.01 16.71
C LEU A 83 -10.14 25.42 16.24
N SER A 84 -10.26 26.46 15.42
CA SER A 84 -11.53 26.91 14.86
C SER A 84 -12.17 25.84 13.96
N THR A 85 -11.37 25.23 13.12
CA THR A 85 -11.80 24.12 12.23
C THR A 85 -12.15 22.86 13.04
N TYR A 86 -11.36 22.56 14.06
CA TYR A 86 -11.62 21.44 14.97
C TYR A 86 -12.95 21.63 15.74
N ARG A 87 -13.19 22.82 16.34
CA ARG A 87 -14.45 23.15 17.03
C ARG A 87 -15.65 23.05 16.09
N ARG A 88 -15.53 23.54 14.84
CA ARG A 88 -16.61 23.43 13.83
C ARG A 88 -16.93 21.97 13.50
N ARG A 89 -15.91 21.12 13.30
CA ARG A 89 -16.12 19.67 13.06
C ARG A 89 -16.83 18.98 14.23
N LEU A 90 -16.49 19.34 15.46
CA LEU A 90 -17.17 18.85 16.65
C LEU A 90 -18.63 19.39 16.77
N GLY A 91 -18.87 20.63 16.35
CA GLY A 91 -20.19 21.27 16.36
C GLY A 91 -21.14 20.67 15.32
N SER A 92 -20.67 20.41 14.11
CA SER A 92 -21.53 19.89 13.02
C SER A 92 -22.05 18.46 13.27
N VAL A 93 -21.39 17.68 14.11
CA VAL A 93 -21.89 16.36 14.55
C VAL A 93 -23.12 16.51 15.49
N SER A 94 -23.31 17.72 16.09
CA SER A 94 -24.39 17.97 17.06
C SER A 94 -25.68 18.50 16.44
N GLU A 95 -25.67 19.04 15.25
CA GLU A 95 -26.83 19.67 14.61
C GLU A 95 -27.82 18.66 13.98
N HIS A 96 -27.43 17.40 13.81
CA HIS A 96 -28.28 16.35 13.26
C HIS A 96 -29.08 15.55 14.33
N ILE A 97 -28.98 15.92 15.61
CA ILE A 97 -29.71 15.26 16.69
C ILE A 97 -30.55 16.31 17.42
N SER A 98 -31.88 16.14 17.29
CA SER A 98 -32.97 16.98 17.79
C SER A 98 -32.88 17.48 19.24
N ASN A 99 -33.48 18.65 19.43
CA ASN A 99 -33.75 19.53 20.56
C ASN A 99 -34.31 18.88 21.87
N ASP A 100 -33.55 18.03 22.55
CA ASP A 100 -33.89 17.61 23.91
C ASP A 100 -32.74 17.91 24.87
N GLU A 101 -32.97 18.75 25.87
CA GLU A 101 -31.99 19.20 26.89
C GLU A 101 -31.32 18.05 27.68
N LYS A 102 -31.93 16.85 27.73
CA LYS A 102 -31.35 15.66 28.36
C LYS A 102 -30.27 15.01 27.50
N THR A 103 -30.15 15.33 26.21
CA THR A 103 -29.14 14.82 25.26
C THR A 103 -27.80 15.52 25.39
N SER A 104 -27.74 16.73 25.97
CA SER A 104 -26.51 17.51 26.08
C SER A 104 -25.44 16.86 26.96
N GLN A 105 -25.83 16.22 28.06
CA GLN A 105 -24.89 15.47 28.93
C GLN A 105 -24.49 14.12 28.34
N ALA A 106 -25.42 13.43 27.66
CA ALA A 106 -25.12 12.19 26.94
C ALA A 106 -24.19 12.44 25.76
N MET A 107 -24.33 13.56 25.04
CA MET A 107 -23.49 13.94 23.92
C MET A 107 -22.07 14.37 24.33
N THR A 108 -21.93 15.03 25.48
CA THR A 108 -20.61 15.33 26.05
C THR A 108 -19.86 14.06 26.49
N SER A 109 -20.59 13.05 26.93
CA SER A 109 -20.02 11.73 27.26
C SER A 109 -19.67 10.91 25.99
N LEU A 110 -20.53 10.93 24.96
CA LEU A 110 -20.23 10.28 23.65
C LEU A 110 -19.01 10.88 22.98
N ARG A 111 -18.87 12.21 22.98
CA ARG A 111 -17.70 12.90 22.44
C ARG A 111 -16.41 12.57 23.20
N ARG A 112 -16.46 12.49 24.53
CA ARG A 112 -15.34 12.02 25.35
C ARG A 112 -15.02 10.56 25.07
N ASN A 113 -16.02 9.72 24.86
CA ASN A 113 -15.86 8.30 24.56
C ASN A 113 -15.24 8.09 23.16
N MET A 114 -15.69 8.79 22.12
CA MET A 114 -15.05 8.70 20.78
C MET A 114 -13.60 9.15 20.81
N GLY A 115 -13.26 10.21 21.54
CA GLY A 115 -11.87 10.64 21.73
C GLY A 115 -11.06 9.64 22.53
N SER A 116 -11.65 9.01 23.56
CA SER A 116 -10.97 7.97 24.34
C SER A 116 -10.81 6.67 23.56
N GLU A 117 -11.81 6.26 22.76
CA GLU A 117 -11.75 5.09 21.89
C GLU A 117 -10.64 5.20 20.86
N PHE A 118 -10.56 6.32 20.15
CA PHE A 118 -9.48 6.54 19.15
C PHE A 118 -8.10 6.58 19.80
N SER A 119 -7.99 7.20 20.99
CA SER A 119 -6.75 7.18 21.77
C SER A 119 -6.35 5.77 22.20
N CYS A 120 -7.32 4.90 22.54
CA CYS A 120 -7.06 3.49 22.81
C CYS A 120 -6.58 2.76 21.57
N MET A 121 -7.19 3.01 20.40
CA MET A 121 -6.75 2.42 19.11
C MET A 121 -5.30 2.77 18.80
N ILE A 122 -4.91 4.04 18.97
CA ILE A 122 -3.50 4.48 18.79
C ILE A 122 -2.57 3.74 19.74
N LYS A 123 -2.92 3.64 21.04
CA LYS A 123 -2.09 2.93 22.04
C LYS A 123 -1.92 1.46 21.67
N GLU A 124 -3.00 0.78 21.31
CA GLU A 124 -2.95 -0.64 20.91
C GLU A 124 -2.13 -0.84 19.64
N ALA A 125 -2.27 0.05 18.65
CA ALA A 125 -1.48 0.03 17.43
C ALA A 125 0.02 0.23 17.69
N LYS A 126 0.39 1.15 18.60
CA LYS A 126 1.79 1.34 19.04
C LYS A 126 2.34 0.10 19.73
N VAL A 127 1.56 -0.51 20.62
CA VAL A 127 1.97 -1.74 21.33
C VAL A 127 2.19 -2.90 20.35
N LEU A 128 1.31 -3.06 19.35
CA LEU A 128 1.48 -4.03 18.28
C LEU A 128 2.74 -3.73 17.43
N GLY A 129 2.93 -2.46 17.06
CA GLY A 129 4.10 -2.00 16.30
C GLY A 129 5.40 -2.33 17.02
N LEU A 130 5.52 -1.97 18.30
CA LEU A 130 6.71 -2.27 19.11
C LEU A 130 7.00 -3.77 19.20
N ALA A 131 5.98 -4.61 19.36
CA ALA A 131 6.16 -6.07 19.36
C ALA A 131 6.70 -6.59 18.02
N LEU A 132 6.38 -5.92 16.91
CA LEU A 132 6.90 -6.23 15.57
C LEU A 132 8.26 -5.57 15.27
N GLY A 133 8.82 -4.81 16.20
CA GLY A 133 10.06 -4.05 16.03
C GLY A 133 9.86 -2.76 15.22
N ILE A 134 8.68 -2.15 15.28
CA ILE A 134 8.36 -0.89 14.62
C ILE A 134 8.32 0.20 15.69
N PRO A 135 9.24 1.18 15.66
CA PRO A 135 9.23 2.32 16.55
C PRO A 135 8.08 3.28 16.27
N PHE A 136 7.84 4.18 17.20
CA PHE A 136 6.92 5.29 17.00
C PHE A 136 7.56 6.61 17.42
N LEU A 137 7.08 7.70 16.82
CA LEU A 137 7.43 9.07 17.13
C LEU A 137 6.13 9.85 17.34
N ASP A 138 5.95 10.37 18.54
CA ASP A 138 4.84 11.28 18.82
C ASP A 138 5.23 12.68 18.30
N GLY A 139 4.48 13.20 17.35
CA GLY A 139 4.68 14.55 16.82
C GLY A 139 4.49 15.62 17.91
N ILE A 140 5.13 16.78 17.76
CA ILE A 140 4.87 17.94 18.63
C ILE A 140 3.48 18.49 18.33
N GLU A 141 3.13 18.60 17.04
CA GLU A 141 1.82 19.00 16.55
C GLU A 141 1.31 17.92 15.58
N GLU A 142 1.31 18.15 14.26
CA GLU A 142 0.70 17.26 13.27
C GLU A 142 1.66 16.16 12.79
N ALA A 143 1.14 14.94 12.69
CA ALA A 143 1.90 13.78 12.26
C ALA A 143 2.42 13.92 10.83
N GLU A 144 1.60 14.46 9.91
CA GLU A 144 1.99 14.68 8.52
C GLU A 144 3.13 15.70 8.39
N ALA A 145 3.19 16.70 9.26
CA ALA A 145 4.30 17.67 9.28
C ALA A 145 5.61 16.98 9.71
N GLN A 146 5.55 16.14 10.74
CA GLN A 146 6.69 15.35 11.19
C GLN A 146 7.13 14.32 10.13
N CYS A 147 6.20 13.63 9.48
CA CYS A 147 6.48 12.73 8.36
C CYS A 147 7.17 13.46 7.20
N ALA A 148 6.66 14.63 6.83
CA ALA A 148 7.22 15.45 5.77
C ALA A 148 8.65 15.88 6.08
N LEU A 149 8.94 16.28 7.32
CA LEU A 149 10.29 16.63 7.76
C LEU A 149 11.24 15.44 7.64
N LEU A 150 10.86 14.27 8.15
CA LEU A 150 11.68 13.05 8.03
C LEU A 150 11.97 12.69 6.58
N ASN A 151 11.02 12.89 5.68
CA ASN A 151 11.19 12.62 4.25
C ASN A 151 12.02 13.69 3.53
N SER A 152 11.84 14.98 3.85
CA SER A 152 12.65 16.06 3.28
C SER A 152 14.12 15.96 3.65
N GLU A 153 14.40 15.56 4.90
CA GLU A 153 15.75 15.34 5.43
C GLU A 153 16.34 13.97 5.06
N SER A 154 15.64 13.20 4.19
CA SER A 154 16.10 11.88 3.71
C SER A 154 16.30 10.83 4.83
N LEU A 155 15.64 11.03 5.97
CA LEU A 155 15.59 10.04 7.05
C LEU A 155 14.59 8.92 6.77
N CYS A 156 13.67 9.13 5.82
CA CYS A 156 12.83 8.08 5.23
C CYS A 156 12.65 8.29 3.72
N ASP A 157 12.35 7.21 3.00
CA ASP A 157 12.18 7.19 1.54
C ASP A 157 10.80 7.65 1.09
N GLY A 158 9.85 7.75 2.00
CA GLY A 158 8.49 8.20 1.70
C GLY A 158 7.52 8.03 2.87
N CYS A 159 6.35 8.61 2.74
CA CYS A 159 5.36 8.70 3.79
C CYS A 159 4.04 8.06 3.36
N PHE A 160 3.45 7.24 4.23
CA PHE A 160 2.08 6.75 4.08
C PHE A 160 1.11 7.69 4.79
N THR A 161 0.32 8.43 4.02
CA THR A 161 -0.81 9.23 4.51
C THR A 161 -1.81 9.48 3.39
N SER A 162 -3.07 9.70 3.74
CA SER A 162 -4.11 10.19 2.83
C SER A 162 -4.33 11.70 2.96
N ASP A 163 -3.62 12.37 3.87
CA ASP A 163 -3.70 13.81 4.01
C ASP A 163 -2.84 14.51 2.95
N SER A 164 -3.46 15.41 2.18
CA SER A 164 -2.78 16.13 1.11
C SER A 164 -1.89 17.27 1.62
N ASP A 165 -2.08 17.70 2.88
CA ASP A 165 -1.29 18.77 3.49
C ASP A 165 0.18 18.38 3.65
N ILE A 166 0.48 17.09 3.62
CA ILE A 166 1.85 16.58 3.70
C ILE A 166 2.79 17.18 2.64
N PHE A 167 2.30 17.49 1.43
CA PHE A 167 3.09 18.16 0.40
C PHE A 167 3.38 19.61 0.75
N LEU A 168 2.45 20.29 1.42
CA LEU A 168 2.60 21.66 1.87
C LEU A 168 3.66 21.76 2.97
N PHE A 169 3.78 20.72 3.80
CA PHE A 169 4.85 20.57 4.78
C PHE A 169 6.20 20.20 4.14
N GLY A 170 6.22 19.77 2.88
CA GLY A 170 7.45 19.59 2.10
C GLY A 170 7.87 18.14 1.87
N ALA A 171 6.96 17.19 1.98
CA ALA A 171 7.25 15.79 1.63
C ALA A 171 7.60 15.65 0.14
N LYS A 172 8.56 14.77 -0.16
CA LYS A 172 9.03 14.48 -1.51
C LYS A 172 8.25 13.33 -2.15
N THR A 173 8.01 12.24 -1.39
CA THR A 173 7.35 11.02 -1.87
C THR A 173 6.25 10.59 -0.91
N VAL A 174 5.03 10.45 -1.42
CA VAL A 174 3.84 10.11 -0.63
C VAL A 174 3.17 8.89 -1.22
N TYR A 175 2.91 7.90 -0.37
CA TYR A 175 2.11 6.72 -0.65
C TYR A 175 0.72 6.92 -0.05
N ARG A 176 -0.28 7.16 -0.91
CA ARG A 176 -1.64 7.45 -0.47
C ARG A 176 -2.41 6.20 -0.07
N GLU A 177 -2.24 5.13 -0.83
CA GLU A 177 -3.01 3.90 -0.69
C GLU A 177 -2.11 2.68 -0.89
N ILE A 178 -2.47 1.56 -0.25
CA ILE A 178 -1.80 0.28 -0.38
C ILE A 178 -2.84 -0.84 -0.53
N PHE A 179 -2.67 -1.66 -1.55
CA PHE A 179 -3.51 -2.81 -1.87
C PHE A 179 -2.67 -4.07 -1.75
N LEU A 180 -3.10 -5.01 -0.89
CA LEU A 180 -2.33 -6.20 -0.53
C LEU A 180 -2.80 -7.48 -1.24
N GLY A 181 -3.86 -7.41 -2.03
CA GLY A 181 -4.40 -8.55 -2.78
C GLY A 181 -3.46 -9.09 -3.85
N GLU A 182 -3.94 -10.01 -4.65
CA GLU A 182 -3.20 -10.58 -5.79
C GLU A 182 -2.77 -9.45 -6.74
N GLY A 183 -1.46 -9.40 -7.06
CA GLY A 183 -0.91 -8.28 -7.84
C GLY A 183 -0.75 -6.98 -7.05
N GLY A 184 -0.66 -7.06 -5.71
CA GLY A 184 -0.62 -5.92 -4.80
C GLY A 184 0.23 -4.73 -5.27
N TYR A 185 -0.27 -3.53 -5.01
CA TYR A 185 0.32 -2.28 -5.48
C TYR A 185 0.15 -1.14 -4.48
N VAL A 186 0.86 -0.06 -4.72
CA VAL A 186 0.73 1.21 -3.98
C VAL A 186 0.46 2.35 -4.93
N ILE A 187 -0.31 3.32 -4.47
CA ILE A 187 -0.53 4.60 -5.15
C ILE A 187 0.50 5.59 -4.61
N CYS A 188 1.37 6.05 -5.50
CA CYS A 188 2.48 6.93 -5.18
C CYS A 188 2.33 8.28 -5.90
N TYR A 189 2.71 9.35 -5.21
CA TYR A 189 2.86 10.68 -5.75
C TYR A 189 4.23 11.22 -5.37
N ASP A 190 4.97 11.76 -6.35
CA ASP A 190 6.27 12.38 -6.14
C ASP A 190 6.19 13.88 -6.42
N MET A 191 6.76 14.70 -5.54
CA MET A 191 6.79 16.15 -5.69
C MET A 191 7.49 16.58 -6.98
N ALA A 192 8.56 15.90 -7.38
CA ALA A 192 9.25 16.15 -8.64
C ALA A 192 8.35 15.96 -9.88
N ASP A 193 7.44 14.97 -9.85
CA ASP A 193 6.48 14.78 -10.95
C ASP A 193 5.39 15.87 -10.93
N ILE A 194 4.97 16.31 -9.75
CA ILE A 194 4.00 17.39 -9.58
C ILE A 194 4.58 18.69 -10.17
N GLU A 195 5.82 19.01 -9.83
CA GLU A 195 6.53 20.16 -10.40
C GLU A 195 6.70 20.05 -11.91
N LYS A 196 7.15 18.90 -12.39
CA LYS A 196 7.40 18.66 -13.81
C LYS A 196 6.12 18.70 -14.66
N LYS A 197 5.03 18.04 -14.21
CA LYS A 197 3.80 17.89 -15.00
C LYS A 197 2.85 19.07 -14.86
N LEU A 198 2.72 19.62 -13.65
CA LEU A 198 1.75 20.65 -13.34
C LEU A 198 2.38 22.04 -13.17
N GLY A 199 3.69 22.12 -12.97
CA GLY A 199 4.38 23.39 -12.69
C GLY A 199 4.11 23.91 -11.28
N PHE A 200 3.69 23.05 -10.34
CA PHE A 200 3.38 23.41 -8.97
C PHE A 200 4.50 22.95 -8.03
N GLY A 201 5.27 23.88 -7.50
CA GLY A 201 6.15 23.63 -6.36
C GLY A 201 5.40 23.77 -5.04
N ARG A 202 6.12 23.64 -3.93
CA ARG A 202 5.57 23.73 -2.56
C ARG A 202 4.80 25.04 -2.33
N ASN A 203 5.34 26.17 -2.80
CA ASN A 203 4.71 27.48 -2.62
C ASN A 203 3.38 27.57 -3.38
N SER A 204 3.31 26.99 -4.56
CA SER A 204 2.08 26.88 -5.35
C SER A 204 1.01 26.09 -4.63
N LEU A 205 1.37 24.95 -4.01
CA LEU A 205 0.45 24.13 -3.24
C LEU A 205 -0.07 24.85 -1.99
N ILE A 206 0.78 25.60 -1.28
CA ILE A 206 0.35 26.46 -0.15
C ILE A 206 -0.62 27.55 -0.65
N ALA A 207 -0.35 28.18 -1.80
CA ALA A 207 -1.25 29.17 -2.36
C ALA A 207 -2.60 28.55 -2.78
N LEU A 208 -2.60 27.32 -3.34
CA LEU A 208 -3.84 26.58 -3.63
C LEU A 208 -4.63 26.30 -2.35
N ALA A 209 -3.98 25.94 -1.24
CA ALA A 209 -4.64 25.76 0.05
C ALA A 209 -5.33 27.03 0.55
N LEU A 210 -4.70 28.18 0.38
CA LEU A 210 -5.27 29.49 0.74
C LEU A 210 -6.48 29.87 -0.14
N LEU A 211 -6.47 29.46 -1.41
CA LEU A 211 -7.55 29.76 -2.37
C LEU A 211 -8.71 28.78 -2.25
N LEU A 212 -8.43 27.49 -2.19
CA LEU A 212 -9.44 26.43 -2.17
C LEU A 212 -9.98 26.13 -0.77
N GLY A 213 -9.16 26.34 0.25
CA GLY A 213 -9.42 26.02 1.63
C GLY A 213 -8.73 24.72 2.08
N SER A 214 -8.32 24.72 3.35
CA SER A 214 -7.66 23.62 4.05
C SER A 214 -8.12 23.57 5.50
N ASP A 215 -7.45 22.77 6.31
CA ASP A 215 -7.72 22.74 7.76
C ASP A 215 -7.36 24.06 8.46
N TYR A 216 -6.48 24.88 7.85
CA TYR A 216 -6.03 26.17 8.37
C TYR A 216 -6.74 27.37 7.74
N SER A 217 -7.38 27.21 6.57
CA SER A 217 -8.02 28.30 5.85
C SER A 217 -9.35 27.86 5.24
N GLN A 218 -10.36 28.73 5.30
CA GLN A 218 -11.66 28.46 4.68
C GLN A 218 -11.63 28.54 3.14
N GLY A 219 -10.58 29.14 2.57
CA GLY A 219 -10.47 29.44 1.15
C GLY A 219 -11.14 30.76 0.76
N VAL A 220 -11.13 31.06 -0.55
CA VAL A 220 -11.74 32.25 -1.13
C VAL A 220 -13.03 31.87 -1.82
N TYR A 221 -14.14 32.49 -1.41
CA TYR A 221 -15.44 32.23 -2.01
C TYR A 221 -15.44 32.48 -3.53
N GLY A 222 -15.99 31.55 -4.30
CA GLY A 222 -16.08 31.62 -5.75
C GLY A 222 -14.83 31.16 -6.52
N PHE A 223 -13.83 30.60 -5.82
CA PHE A 223 -12.67 29.94 -6.44
C PHE A 223 -12.88 28.42 -6.51
N GLY A 224 -13.02 27.91 -7.73
CA GLY A 224 -12.93 26.46 -8.00
C GLY A 224 -11.49 26.03 -8.31
N PRO A 225 -11.24 24.71 -8.38
CA PRO A 225 -9.92 24.13 -8.65
C PRO A 225 -9.25 24.70 -9.91
N GLU A 226 -9.98 24.74 -11.01
CA GLU A 226 -9.44 25.25 -12.29
C GLU A 226 -9.00 26.70 -12.21
N THR A 227 -9.85 27.57 -11.63
CA THR A 227 -9.53 29.01 -11.52
C THR A 227 -8.35 29.25 -10.60
N ALA A 228 -8.27 28.49 -9.48
CA ALA A 228 -7.15 28.55 -8.56
C ALA A 228 -5.84 28.10 -9.25
N CYS A 229 -5.87 26.97 -9.95
CA CYS A 229 -4.72 26.45 -10.68
C CYS A 229 -4.24 27.43 -11.77
N GLN A 230 -5.15 27.99 -12.56
CA GLN A 230 -4.81 28.99 -13.61
C GLN A 230 -4.17 30.23 -12.99
N LEU A 231 -4.71 30.73 -11.87
CA LEU A 231 -4.16 31.88 -11.17
C LEU A 231 -2.75 31.61 -10.64
N VAL A 232 -2.56 30.51 -9.95
CA VAL A 232 -1.26 30.12 -9.38
C VAL A 232 -0.22 29.93 -10.50
N LYS A 233 -0.56 29.22 -11.58
CA LYS A 233 0.31 29.07 -12.77
C LYS A 233 0.70 30.41 -13.40
N SER A 234 -0.24 31.35 -13.48
CA SER A 234 0.03 32.66 -14.11
C SER A 234 1.04 33.52 -13.34
N ILE A 235 1.21 33.24 -12.03
CA ILE A 235 2.14 33.98 -11.16
C ILE A 235 3.46 33.24 -11.02
N GLY A 236 3.41 31.90 -10.99
CA GLY A 236 4.55 31.02 -10.83
C GLY A 236 4.93 30.78 -9.36
N ASP A 237 5.57 29.64 -9.10
CA ASP A 237 5.86 29.14 -7.76
C ASP A 237 6.74 30.09 -6.93
N THR A 238 7.76 30.67 -7.55
CA THR A 238 8.72 31.56 -6.86
C THR A 238 8.08 32.85 -6.34
N ASN A 239 7.07 33.38 -7.05
CA ASN A 239 6.51 34.70 -6.79
C ASN A 239 5.18 34.65 -6.03
N ILE A 240 4.49 33.52 -6.05
CA ILE A 240 3.11 33.43 -5.57
C ILE A 240 2.98 33.78 -4.08
N LEU A 241 3.83 33.22 -3.21
CA LEU A 241 3.75 33.51 -1.78
C LEU A 241 4.19 34.95 -1.44
N GLN A 242 5.15 35.51 -2.20
CA GLN A 242 5.53 36.89 -2.03
C GLN A 242 4.35 37.82 -2.38
N LYS A 243 3.65 37.55 -3.48
CA LYS A 243 2.46 38.29 -3.88
C LYS A 243 1.34 38.19 -2.84
N VAL A 244 1.10 36.97 -2.31
CA VAL A 244 0.12 36.75 -1.24
C VAL A 244 0.51 37.51 0.04
N LYS A 245 1.79 37.59 0.38
CA LYS A 245 2.26 38.33 1.57
C LYS A 245 2.07 39.83 1.41
N LEU A 246 2.27 40.38 0.19
CA LEU A 246 2.18 41.81 -0.06
C LEU A 246 0.71 42.28 -0.24
N GLU A 247 -0.08 41.57 -1.05
CA GLU A 247 -1.44 41.99 -1.45
C GLU A 247 -2.55 41.26 -0.67
N GLY A 248 -2.19 40.33 0.21
CA GLY A 248 -3.15 39.38 0.82
C GLY A 248 -3.80 38.52 -0.26
N LEU A 249 -5.08 38.17 -0.10
CA LEU A 249 -5.90 37.49 -1.11
C LEU A 249 -6.75 38.44 -1.95
N ALA A 250 -6.49 39.77 -1.87
CA ALA A 250 -7.26 40.80 -2.60
C ALA A 250 -7.07 40.71 -4.14
N PHE A 251 -5.87 40.26 -4.60
CA PHE A 251 -5.60 40.07 -6.02
C PHE A 251 -6.49 38.96 -6.63
N ALA A 252 -6.84 37.96 -5.88
CA ALA A 252 -7.75 36.91 -6.30
C ALA A 252 -9.18 37.47 -6.55
N LYS A 253 -9.69 38.34 -5.66
CA LYS A 253 -11.02 38.93 -5.74
C LYS A 253 -11.17 39.88 -6.96
N LYS A 254 -10.11 40.57 -7.39
CA LYS A 254 -10.12 41.45 -8.56
C LYS A 254 -10.38 40.70 -9.87
N LYS A 255 -9.79 39.50 -10.07
CA LYS A 255 -10.00 38.67 -11.27
C LYS A 255 -11.42 38.09 -11.36
N SER A 256 -12.06 37.78 -10.25
CA SER A 256 -13.44 37.26 -10.23
C SER A 256 -14.48 38.29 -10.63
N LYS A 257 -14.25 39.58 -10.34
CA LYS A 257 -15.11 40.67 -10.77
C LYS A 257 -14.97 40.99 -12.27
N ALA A 258 -13.78 40.89 -12.83
CA ALA A 258 -13.53 41.15 -14.27
C ALA A 258 -14.21 40.09 -15.17
N LYS A 259 -14.34 38.85 -14.74
CA LYS A 259 -15.07 37.81 -15.50
C LYS A 259 -16.60 37.98 -15.48
N LYS A 260 -17.16 38.63 -14.44
CA LYS A 260 -18.62 38.90 -14.34
C LYS A 260 -19.07 40.07 -15.20
N THR A 261 -18.19 41.02 -15.55
CA THR A 261 -18.53 42.18 -16.33
C THR A 261 -18.62 41.90 -17.83
N VAL A 262 -18.10 40.78 -18.32
CA VAL A 262 -18.18 40.43 -19.76
C VAL A 262 -19.44 39.63 -20.12
N ASN A 263 -20.14 39.06 -19.14
CA ASN A 263 -21.33 38.24 -19.38
C ASN A 263 -22.66 38.83 -18.86
N SER A 264 -22.71 40.12 -18.51
CA SER A 264 -23.96 40.76 -18.07
C SER A 264 -24.35 41.95 -18.93
N LEU A 265 -24.65 41.68 -20.21
CA LEU A 265 -25.58 42.45 -21.00
C LEU A 265 -26.80 41.57 -21.25
N ASN A 266 -27.76 41.67 -20.38
CA ASN A 266 -29.18 41.34 -20.40
C ASN A 266 -29.61 40.57 -19.17
N CYS A 267 -30.21 41.29 -18.24
CA CYS A 267 -31.47 40.93 -17.57
C CYS A 267 -31.65 41.88 -16.39
N ASN A 268 -32.54 42.83 -16.53
CA ASN A 268 -33.19 43.56 -15.43
C ASN A 268 -34.14 42.58 -14.76
N ALA A 269 -34.12 42.49 -13.45
CA ALA A 269 -35.20 42.43 -12.49
C ALA A 269 -34.78 41.74 -11.19
N ASP A 270 -35.27 42.35 -10.13
CA ASP A 270 -35.43 41.84 -8.75
C ASP A 270 -34.25 42.00 -7.80
N LYS A 271 -34.21 43.18 -7.23
CA LYS A 271 -33.71 43.43 -5.88
C LYS A 271 -34.74 42.85 -4.91
N GLU A 272 -34.32 41.93 -4.05
CA GLU A 272 -34.66 41.89 -2.64
C GLU A 272 -34.08 40.65 -1.95
N ASN A 273 -33.58 40.87 -0.72
CA ASN A 273 -33.22 39.87 0.31
C ASN A 273 -31.86 39.15 0.19
N ILE A 274 -30.77 39.90 0.42
CA ILE A 274 -29.58 39.31 1.04
C ILE A 274 -29.56 39.74 2.51
N VAL A 275 -30.12 38.89 3.39
CA VAL A 275 -29.95 39.00 4.82
C VAL A 275 -28.50 38.64 5.16
N CYS A 276 -27.78 39.67 5.56
CA CYS A 276 -26.44 39.56 6.09
C CYS A 276 -26.51 38.93 7.50
N TYR A 277 -26.22 37.67 7.65
CA TYR A 277 -26.01 37.07 8.96
C TYR A 277 -24.78 37.64 9.64
N LYS A 278 -24.96 38.72 10.40
CA LYS A 278 -24.05 39.16 11.44
C LYS A 278 -24.23 38.20 12.62
N GLN A 279 -23.36 37.21 12.75
CA GLN A 279 -23.25 36.47 14.00
C GLN A 279 -22.51 37.32 15.03
N HIS A 280 -23.24 37.66 16.07
CA HIS A 280 -22.70 38.11 17.35
C HIS A 280 -21.93 36.93 17.99
N THR A 281 -20.63 37.05 18.10
CA THR A 281 -19.87 36.39 19.15
C THR A 281 -18.99 37.46 19.78
N ALA A 282 -19.46 37.95 20.92
CA ALA A 282 -18.64 38.67 21.87
C ALA A 282 -17.74 37.65 22.56
N GLU A 283 -16.43 37.90 22.50
CA GLU A 283 -15.48 37.94 23.62
C GLU A 283 -14.06 37.93 23.09
N SER A 284 -13.39 39.02 23.32
CA SER A 284 -11.93 39.28 23.41
C SER A 284 -10.96 38.33 22.68
N GLU A 285 -10.95 38.33 21.35
CA GLU A 285 -9.76 38.01 20.56
C GLU A 285 -9.23 39.31 19.92
N LYS A 286 -7.96 39.62 20.13
CA LYS A 286 -7.25 40.69 19.43
C LYS A 286 -7.56 40.53 17.94
N LYS A 287 -8.26 41.49 17.32
CA LYS A 287 -8.57 41.48 15.91
C LYS A 287 -7.26 41.54 15.11
N LEU A 288 -6.69 40.38 14.79
CA LEU A 288 -5.68 40.28 13.74
C LEU A 288 -6.30 40.81 12.44
N GLY A 289 -5.57 41.60 11.69
CA GLY A 289 -5.99 42.06 10.37
C GLY A 289 -6.16 40.87 9.41
N PRO A 290 -6.99 40.96 8.38
CA PRO A 290 -7.24 39.86 7.44
C PRO A 290 -5.95 39.35 6.75
N ASN A 291 -4.88 40.13 6.69
CA ASN A 291 -3.59 39.72 6.17
C ASN A 291 -2.75 38.93 7.19
N ASP A 292 -2.91 39.18 8.48
CA ASP A 292 -2.12 38.51 9.52
C ASP A 292 -2.45 37.03 9.59
N HIS A 293 -3.75 36.67 9.49
CA HIS A 293 -4.18 35.26 9.44
C HIS A 293 -3.61 34.51 8.21
N VAL A 294 -3.51 35.15 7.05
CA VAL A 294 -2.93 34.55 5.84
C VAL A 294 -1.44 34.27 6.05
N LEU A 295 -0.72 35.17 6.70
CA LEU A 295 0.68 35.01 7.04
C LEU A 295 0.88 33.87 8.06
N ASP A 296 -0.01 33.75 9.04
CA ASP A 296 0.03 32.67 10.02
C ASP A 296 -0.17 31.30 9.36
N VAL A 297 -1.09 31.17 8.39
CA VAL A 297 -1.29 29.94 7.62
C VAL A 297 -0.04 29.59 6.80
N ILE A 298 0.56 30.58 6.12
CA ILE A 298 1.79 30.35 5.35
C ILE A 298 2.92 29.89 6.29
N ASN A 299 3.06 30.53 7.43
CA ASN A 299 4.10 30.19 8.41
C ASN A 299 3.87 28.80 9.03
N ALA A 300 2.62 28.41 9.30
CA ALA A 300 2.28 27.10 9.82
C ALA A 300 2.73 25.97 8.87
N TYR A 301 2.55 26.14 7.54
CA TYR A 301 3.05 25.19 6.58
C TYR A 301 4.57 25.24 6.37
N LEU A 302 5.17 26.42 6.34
CA LEU A 302 6.62 26.58 6.06
C LEU A 302 7.50 26.23 7.26
N LYS A 303 7.02 26.47 8.48
CA LYS A 303 7.75 26.30 9.75
C LYS A 303 6.89 25.56 10.78
N PRO A 304 6.46 24.33 10.49
CA PRO A 304 5.69 23.54 11.44
C PRO A 304 6.54 23.22 12.69
N LYS A 305 5.88 23.00 13.81
CA LYS A 305 6.55 22.54 15.02
C LYS A 305 6.74 21.03 14.96
N CYS A 306 7.96 20.60 14.72
CA CYS A 306 8.39 19.22 14.61
C CYS A 306 9.62 18.96 15.47
N HIS A 307 9.86 17.70 15.81
CA HIS A 307 11.14 17.27 16.34
C HIS A 307 12.20 17.43 15.25
N LEU A 308 13.30 18.07 15.62
CA LEU A 308 14.44 18.27 14.71
C LEU A 308 15.08 16.95 14.32
N PRO A 309 15.70 16.85 13.12
CA PRO A 309 16.33 15.62 12.63
C PRO A 309 17.38 15.02 13.56
N ASP A 310 18.11 15.84 14.28
CA ASP A 310 19.17 15.49 15.22
C ASP A 310 18.68 15.27 16.66
N SER A 311 17.38 15.46 16.92
CA SER A 311 16.80 15.24 18.25
C SER A 311 16.86 13.76 18.67
N GLU A 312 17.01 13.53 19.99
CA GLU A 312 17.00 12.18 20.57
C GLU A 312 15.75 11.38 20.19
N ALA A 313 14.58 12.03 20.13
CA ALA A 313 13.31 11.40 19.74
C ALA A 313 13.38 10.85 18.32
N VAL A 314 13.90 11.60 17.36
CA VAL A 314 14.07 11.18 15.97
C VAL A 314 15.13 10.10 15.84
N GLN A 315 16.28 10.27 16.52
CA GLN A 315 17.35 9.26 16.51
C GLN A 315 16.84 7.92 17.08
N SER A 316 16.10 7.96 18.18
CA SER A 316 15.46 6.78 18.76
C SER A 316 14.49 6.14 17.76
N ALA A 317 13.58 6.91 17.14
CA ALA A 317 12.63 6.40 16.14
C ALA A 317 13.30 5.85 14.88
N CYS A 318 14.50 6.33 14.53
CA CYS A 318 15.29 5.82 13.41
C CYS A 318 16.14 4.59 13.76
N SER A 319 16.22 4.22 15.03
CA SER A 319 16.98 3.07 15.51
C SER A 319 16.28 1.73 15.17
N THR A 320 17.06 0.64 15.26
CA THR A 320 16.54 -0.71 15.01
C THR A 320 15.95 -1.29 16.28
N TYR A 321 14.72 -1.76 16.20
CA TYR A 321 14.04 -2.41 17.32
C TYR A 321 13.93 -3.94 17.07
N PRO A 322 14.08 -4.75 18.13
CA PRO A 322 13.96 -6.20 18.01
C PRO A 322 12.51 -6.63 17.82
N PHE A 323 12.33 -7.76 17.15
CA PHE A 323 11.06 -8.46 17.11
C PHE A 323 10.82 -9.18 18.45
N LEU A 324 9.71 -8.89 19.12
CA LEU A 324 9.36 -9.41 20.44
C LEU A 324 8.26 -10.49 20.32
N ARG A 325 8.65 -11.72 19.97
CA ARG A 325 7.74 -12.84 19.68
C ARG A 325 6.73 -13.08 20.81
N THR A 326 7.18 -13.30 22.03
CA THR A 326 6.31 -13.57 23.19
C THR A 326 5.31 -12.45 23.44
N ARG A 327 5.77 -11.18 23.28
CA ARG A 327 4.89 -10.01 23.44
C ARG A 327 3.81 -9.99 22.35
N LEU A 328 4.17 -10.31 21.11
CA LEU A 328 3.22 -10.40 20.01
C LEU A 328 2.17 -11.49 20.24
N GLN A 329 2.60 -12.69 20.70
CA GLN A 329 1.70 -13.78 21.06
C GLN A 329 0.69 -13.35 22.13
N GLN A 330 1.12 -12.64 23.19
CA GLN A 330 0.22 -12.09 24.21
C GLN A 330 -0.80 -11.10 23.63
N ILE A 331 -0.36 -10.18 22.77
CA ILE A 331 -1.23 -9.21 22.11
C ILE A 331 -2.27 -9.92 21.24
N CYS A 332 -1.86 -10.91 20.44
CA CYS A 332 -2.74 -11.66 19.57
C CYS A 332 -3.74 -12.53 20.35
N ALA A 333 -3.31 -13.11 21.48
CA ALA A 333 -4.21 -13.86 22.37
C ALA A 333 -5.31 -12.95 22.94
N VAL A 334 -4.94 -11.78 23.46
CA VAL A 334 -5.89 -10.82 24.06
C VAL A 334 -6.77 -10.16 23.00
N SER A 335 -6.20 -9.78 21.85
CA SER A 335 -6.92 -8.97 20.85
C SER A 335 -7.71 -9.80 19.84
N PHE A 336 -7.24 -11.00 19.51
CA PHE A 336 -7.81 -11.83 18.43
C PHE A 336 -8.23 -13.23 18.89
N GLY A 337 -7.96 -13.61 20.15
CA GLY A 337 -8.18 -14.96 20.65
C GLY A 337 -7.29 -16.02 19.98
N TRP A 338 -6.11 -15.62 19.45
CA TRP A 338 -5.21 -16.53 18.76
C TRP A 338 -4.33 -17.27 19.76
N THR A 339 -4.05 -18.56 19.46
CA THR A 339 -3.03 -19.30 20.17
C THR A 339 -1.63 -18.81 19.79
N PRO A 340 -0.61 -19.07 20.64
CA PRO A 340 0.78 -18.76 20.30
C PRO A 340 1.22 -19.37 18.95
N GLU A 341 0.82 -20.63 18.69
CA GLU A 341 1.14 -21.35 17.45
C GLU A 341 0.53 -20.66 16.23
N LYS A 342 -0.76 -20.26 16.30
CA LYS A 342 -1.42 -19.54 15.21
C LYS A 342 -0.75 -18.19 14.94
N THR A 343 -0.30 -17.49 15.98
CA THR A 343 0.43 -16.23 15.84
C THR A 343 1.76 -16.45 15.13
N ASP A 344 2.49 -17.49 15.52
CA ASP A 344 3.77 -17.85 14.91
C ASP A 344 3.62 -18.26 13.46
N GLU A 345 2.67 -19.12 13.15
CA GLU A 345 2.33 -19.52 11.78
C GLU A 345 2.03 -18.31 10.89
N TYR A 346 1.35 -17.31 11.45
CA TYR A 346 0.99 -16.10 10.70
C TYR A 346 2.16 -15.17 10.43
N ILE A 347 3.11 -14.99 11.39
CA ILE A 347 4.14 -13.96 11.27
C ILE A 347 5.54 -14.49 10.96
N LEU A 348 5.93 -15.63 11.53
CA LEU A 348 7.32 -16.12 11.41
C LEU A 348 7.77 -16.36 9.97
N PRO A 349 6.92 -16.88 9.04
CA PRO A 349 7.31 -16.97 7.63
C PRO A 349 7.72 -15.62 7.03
N LYS A 350 7.08 -14.52 7.45
CA LYS A 350 7.37 -13.17 6.94
C LYS A 350 8.61 -12.53 7.58
N ILE A 351 8.86 -12.86 8.85
CA ILE A 351 10.13 -12.52 9.51
C ILE A 351 11.30 -13.26 8.85
N ALA A 352 11.13 -14.54 8.56
CA ALA A 352 12.13 -15.36 7.86
C ALA A 352 12.41 -14.80 6.45
N GLU A 353 11.37 -14.46 5.71
CA GLU A 353 11.48 -13.84 4.39
C GLU A 353 12.21 -12.49 4.46
N ARG A 354 11.93 -11.65 5.47
CA ARG A 354 12.67 -10.41 5.73
C ARG A 354 14.15 -10.67 5.98
N ASN A 355 14.46 -11.64 6.84
CA ASN A 355 15.86 -11.97 7.17
C ASN A 355 16.62 -12.48 5.94
N LEU A 356 15.95 -13.25 5.09
CA LEU A 356 16.52 -13.72 3.83
C LEU A 356 16.78 -12.56 2.85
N ARG A 357 15.88 -11.55 2.78
CA ARG A 357 16.10 -10.33 1.99
C ARG A 357 17.29 -9.52 2.50
N ARG A 358 17.42 -9.38 3.82
CA ARG A 358 18.59 -8.73 4.43
C ARG A 358 19.89 -9.45 4.07
N PHE A 359 19.86 -10.78 4.12
CA PHE A 359 21.00 -11.59 3.71
C PHE A 359 21.33 -11.42 2.22
N ALA A 360 20.30 -11.42 1.35
CA ALA A 360 20.47 -11.15 -0.07
C ALA A 360 21.07 -9.76 -0.35
N ASN A 361 20.63 -8.73 0.38
CA ASN A 361 21.18 -7.38 0.25
C ASN A 361 22.66 -7.31 0.62
N LEU A 362 23.06 -7.92 1.76
CA LEU A 362 24.46 -7.99 2.17
C LEU A 362 25.33 -8.65 1.09
N ARG A 363 24.80 -9.69 0.47
CA ARG A 363 25.48 -10.39 -0.61
C ARG A 363 25.62 -9.54 -1.87
N ASN A 364 24.58 -8.84 -2.28
CA ASN A 364 24.59 -7.97 -3.47
C ASN A 364 25.53 -6.78 -3.28
N THR A 365 25.51 -6.12 -2.14
CA THR A 365 26.42 -5.00 -1.81
C THR A 365 27.88 -5.45 -1.88
N SER A 366 28.19 -6.64 -1.41
CA SER A 366 29.53 -7.22 -1.49
C SER A 366 29.95 -7.49 -2.94
N SER A 367 29.00 -7.91 -3.80
CA SER A 367 29.25 -8.14 -5.24
C SER A 367 29.45 -6.83 -6.00
N GLU A 368 28.73 -5.77 -5.68
CA GLU A 368 28.89 -4.43 -6.29
C GLU A 368 30.26 -3.81 -5.98
N LEU A 369 30.83 -4.13 -4.81
CA LEU A 369 32.19 -3.74 -4.42
C LEU A 369 33.28 -4.59 -5.10
N GLY A 370 32.90 -5.47 -6.07
CA GLY A 370 33.82 -6.33 -6.79
C GLY A 370 34.35 -7.53 -6.00
N ALA A 371 33.84 -7.72 -4.78
CA ALA A 371 34.20 -8.83 -3.91
C ALA A 371 33.13 -9.92 -3.96
N ASN A 372 33.29 -10.92 -4.82
CA ASN A 372 32.53 -12.17 -4.75
C ASN A 372 32.93 -12.92 -3.45
N ILE A 373 32.35 -12.49 -2.33
CA ILE A 373 32.62 -13.13 -1.05
C ILE A 373 31.92 -14.50 -1.03
N PRO A 374 32.68 -15.60 -0.89
CA PRO A 374 32.09 -16.93 -0.72
C PRO A 374 31.14 -16.96 0.47
N LEU A 375 30.11 -17.77 0.40
CA LEU A 375 29.04 -17.87 1.42
C LEU A 375 29.59 -18.01 2.85
N HIS A 376 30.68 -18.75 3.02
CA HIS A 376 31.33 -19.00 4.31
C HIS A 376 32.13 -17.82 4.86
N LYS A 377 32.39 -16.78 4.04
CA LYS A 377 33.08 -15.54 4.47
C LYS A 377 32.13 -14.39 4.75
N ILE A 378 30.82 -14.58 4.52
CA ILE A 378 29.80 -13.58 4.89
C ILE A 378 29.69 -13.62 6.42
N PRO A 379 29.75 -12.46 7.12
CA PRO A 379 29.77 -12.42 8.58
C PRO A 379 28.46 -12.89 9.24
N VAL A 380 27.41 -13.10 8.44
CA VAL A 380 26.11 -13.58 8.91
C VAL A 380 25.84 -14.96 8.30
N PRO A 381 25.44 -15.96 9.08
CA PRO A 381 25.12 -17.30 8.57
C PRO A 381 23.93 -17.24 7.61
N CYS A 382 23.95 -18.13 6.60
CA CYS A 382 22.84 -18.25 5.66
C CYS A 382 21.57 -18.69 6.42
N PRO A 383 20.47 -17.95 6.35
CA PRO A 383 19.25 -18.29 7.11
C PRO A 383 18.55 -19.55 6.61
N VAL A 384 18.89 -20.05 5.40
CA VAL A 384 18.33 -21.25 4.78
C VAL A 384 19.28 -22.42 4.95
N THR A 385 18.82 -23.47 5.64
CA THR A 385 19.57 -24.72 5.81
C THR A 385 19.51 -25.57 4.54
N ALA A 386 18.30 -25.83 4.03
CA ALA A 386 18.10 -26.69 2.87
C ALA A 386 16.79 -26.34 2.13
N ILE A 387 16.76 -26.69 0.84
CA ILE A 387 15.51 -26.70 0.05
C ILE A 387 14.90 -28.10 0.17
N VAL A 388 13.65 -28.16 0.70
CA VAL A 388 12.91 -29.40 0.90
C VAL A 388 12.20 -29.82 -0.38
N LYS A 389 11.46 -28.89 -1.00
CA LYS A 389 10.62 -29.19 -2.16
C LYS A 389 10.47 -27.97 -3.06
N GLN A 390 10.35 -28.21 -4.37
CA GLN A 390 9.95 -27.21 -5.34
C GLN A 390 8.41 -27.17 -5.44
N ARG A 391 7.84 -25.99 -5.38
CA ARG A 391 6.40 -25.74 -5.45
C ARG A 391 6.10 -24.68 -6.53
N LYS A 392 4.85 -24.61 -6.96
CA LYS A 392 4.37 -23.58 -7.88
C LYS A 392 3.14 -22.95 -7.26
N LEU A 393 3.22 -21.67 -6.92
CA LEU A 393 2.12 -20.89 -6.34
C LEU A 393 1.73 -19.77 -7.31
N HIS A 394 0.45 -19.68 -7.65
CA HIS A 394 -0.07 -18.66 -8.59
C HIS A 394 0.79 -18.50 -9.87
N GLY A 395 1.21 -19.63 -10.44
CA GLY A 395 2.04 -19.64 -11.65
C GLY A 395 3.52 -19.32 -11.44
N LYS A 396 3.94 -18.87 -10.23
CA LYS A 396 5.34 -18.54 -9.90
C LYS A 396 6.05 -19.73 -9.27
N GLU A 397 7.33 -19.87 -9.59
CA GLU A 397 8.18 -20.89 -8.96
C GLU A 397 8.52 -20.47 -7.53
N CYS A 398 8.38 -21.41 -6.60
CA CYS A 398 8.67 -21.25 -5.18
C CYS A 398 9.41 -22.48 -4.67
N PHE A 399 10.12 -22.30 -3.56
CA PHE A 399 10.76 -23.38 -2.83
C PHE A 399 10.24 -23.44 -1.40
N GLU A 400 9.92 -24.63 -0.93
CA GLU A 400 9.76 -24.92 0.48
C GLU A 400 11.17 -25.09 1.07
N VAL A 401 11.53 -24.26 2.04
CA VAL A 401 12.87 -24.20 2.62
C VAL A 401 12.83 -24.45 4.12
N SER A 402 13.88 -25.10 4.63
CA SER A 402 14.13 -25.23 6.06
C SER A 402 14.98 -24.05 6.54
N TRP A 403 14.64 -23.51 7.70
CA TRP A 403 15.30 -22.35 8.28
C TRP A 403 16.34 -22.76 9.31
N GLN A 404 17.39 -21.96 9.42
CA GLN A 404 18.40 -22.08 10.47
C GLN A 404 18.02 -21.15 11.63
N ASP A 405 18.09 -21.66 12.85
CA ASP A 405 17.93 -20.89 14.11
C ASP A 405 16.64 -20.06 14.23
N MET A 406 15.52 -20.58 13.68
CA MET A 406 14.21 -19.97 13.85
C MET A 406 13.30 -20.84 14.71
N ASP A 407 13.27 -20.54 16.00
CA ASP A 407 12.34 -21.19 16.94
C ASP A 407 10.89 -21.02 16.48
N GLY A 408 10.16 -22.14 16.37
CA GLY A 408 8.75 -22.17 15.99
C GLY A 408 8.47 -22.14 14.49
N LEU A 409 9.49 -22.08 13.62
CA LEU A 409 9.33 -22.19 12.18
C LEU A 409 10.33 -23.20 11.60
N GLN A 410 9.86 -24.39 11.26
CA GLN A 410 10.71 -25.40 10.63
C GLN A 410 10.87 -25.17 9.12
N THR A 411 9.75 -24.97 8.41
CA THR A 411 9.75 -24.76 6.98
C THR A 411 8.78 -23.66 6.58
N SER A 412 9.05 -22.99 5.44
CA SER A 412 8.09 -22.11 4.79
C SER A 412 8.33 -22.02 3.28
N ILE A 413 7.35 -21.47 2.56
CA ILE A 413 7.42 -21.33 1.11
C ILE A 413 7.94 -19.95 0.77
N VAL A 414 8.96 -19.88 -0.08
CA VAL A 414 9.64 -18.66 -0.50
C VAL A 414 9.74 -18.63 -2.02
N SER A 415 9.65 -17.44 -2.64
CA SER A 415 9.81 -17.29 -4.09
C SER A 415 11.19 -17.76 -4.55
N ALA A 416 11.25 -18.40 -5.72
CA ALA A 416 12.51 -18.86 -6.31
C ALA A 416 13.47 -17.70 -6.59
N ASP A 417 12.96 -16.51 -6.96
CA ASP A 417 13.76 -15.31 -7.21
C ASP A 417 14.52 -14.87 -5.95
N LEU A 418 13.86 -14.91 -4.78
CA LEU A 418 14.50 -14.50 -3.53
C LEU A 418 15.57 -15.51 -3.10
N ILE A 419 15.31 -16.81 -3.24
CA ILE A 419 16.32 -17.85 -2.95
C ILE A 419 17.48 -17.74 -3.95
N GLY A 420 17.18 -17.47 -5.23
CA GLY A 420 18.20 -17.29 -6.29
C GLY A 420 19.14 -16.12 -6.01
N SER A 421 18.62 -15.02 -5.47
CA SER A 421 19.45 -13.87 -5.09
C SER A 421 20.18 -14.06 -3.76
N ALA A 422 19.57 -14.76 -2.80
CA ALA A 422 20.15 -14.95 -1.47
C ALA A 422 21.14 -16.13 -1.41
N CYS A 423 20.73 -17.31 -1.89
CA CYS A 423 21.44 -18.57 -1.72
C CYS A 423 21.38 -19.46 -2.97
N PRO A 424 21.92 -19.03 -4.13
CA PRO A 424 21.87 -19.81 -5.38
C PRO A 424 22.54 -21.18 -5.25
N GLU A 425 23.52 -21.33 -4.35
CA GLU A 425 24.19 -22.59 -4.05
C GLU A 425 23.21 -23.65 -3.53
N LYS A 426 22.23 -23.24 -2.72
CA LYS A 426 21.19 -24.15 -2.19
C LYS A 426 20.29 -24.68 -3.32
N ILE A 427 20.06 -23.90 -4.36
CA ILE A 427 19.34 -24.35 -5.56
C ILE A 427 20.17 -25.39 -6.31
N ALA A 428 21.49 -25.17 -6.47
CA ALA A 428 22.40 -26.11 -7.10
C ALA A 428 22.43 -27.44 -6.33
N GLU A 429 22.65 -27.40 -5.02
CA GLU A 429 22.62 -28.59 -4.14
C GLU A 429 21.29 -29.38 -4.26
N PHE A 430 20.17 -28.67 -4.29
CA PHE A 430 18.86 -29.31 -4.44
C PHE A 430 18.70 -29.98 -5.80
N ARG A 431 19.15 -29.33 -6.88
CA ARG A 431 19.10 -29.91 -8.24
C ARG A 431 19.98 -31.14 -8.37
N GLU A 432 21.18 -31.10 -7.81
CA GLU A 432 22.10 -32.26 -7.78
C GLU A 432 21.51 -33.44 -7.00
N LYS A 433 20.99 -33.21 -5.79
CA LYS A 433 20.31 -34.25 -5.00
C LYS A 433 19.15 -34.88 -5.76
N LYS A 434 18.35 -34.05 -6.45
CA LYS A 434 17.22 -34.52 -7.27
C LYS A 434 17.69 -35.35 -8.48
N ALA A 435 18.79 -34.96 -9.13
CA ALA A 435 19.39 -35.71 -10.24
C ALA A 435 19.95 -37.07 -9.78
N MET A 436 20.65 -37.10 -8.64
CA MET A 436 21.16 -38.34 -8.07
C MET A 436 20.02 -39.31 -7.63
N ALA A 437 18.95 -38.77 -7.06
CA ALA A 437 17.78 -39.57 -6.71
C ALA A 437 17.10 -40.19 -7.93
N LYS A 438 17.01 -39.46 -9.04
CA LYS A 438 16.51 -39.99 -10.31
C LYS A 438 17.41 -41.13 -10.84
N LYS A 439 18.73 -40.93 -10.83
CA LYS A 439 19.68 -41.99 -11.25
C LYS A 439 19.59 -43.25 -10.39
N ARG A 440 19.33 -43.11 -9.06
CA ARG A 440 19.15 -44.29 -8.17
C ARG A 440 17.85 -45.02 -8.45
N ASN A 441 16.74 -44.31 -8.76
CA ASN A 441 15.46 -44.94 -9.06
C ASN A 441 15.46 -45.66 -10.41
N THR A 442 16.15 -45.12 -11.43
CA THR A 442 16.34 -45.80 -12.72
C THR A 442 17.18 -47.05 -12.59
N ARG A 443 18.20 -47.08 -11.70
CA ARG A 443 18.98 -48.29 -11.40
C ARG A 443 18.21 -49.39 -10.62
N LYS A 444 17.17 -49.02 -9.85
CA LYS A 444 16.32 -49.98 -9.11
C LYS A 444 15.21 -50.62 -9.98
N GLN A 445 14.97 -50.12 -11.16
CA GLN A 445 13.91 -50.62 -12.08
C GLN A 445 14.44 -51.53 -13.18
N ILE A 446 15.70 -51.97 -13.13
CA ILE A 446 16.20 -52.99 -14.05
C ILE A 446 15.91 -54.34 -13.39
N PRO A 447 14.85 -55.09 -13.82
CA PRO A 447 14.72 -56.48 -13.41
C PRO A 447 15.89 -57.24 -14.03
N ASN A 448 16.59 -58.02 -13.21
CA ASN A 448 17.52 -59.05 -13.71
C ASN A 448 16.69 -59.98 -14.62
N LYS A 449 16.75 -59.75 -15.91
CA LYS A 449 16.49 -60.77 -16.92
C LYS A 449 17.79 -60.98 -17.65
N ASP A 450 18.38 -62.13 -17.35
CA ASP A 450 19.40 -62.73 -18.22
C ASP A 450 18.87 -62.78 -19.66
N SER A 451 19.33 -61.88 -20.47
CA SER A 451 19.32 -62.01 -21.91
C SER A 451 20.50 -61.21 -22.42
N ASN A 452 21.47 -61.98 -22.85
CA ASN A 452 22.62 -61.56 -23.63
C ASN A 452 22.13 -60.78 -24.87
N VAL A 453 21.92 -59.46 -24.73
CA VAL A 453 21.68 -58.57 -25.88
C VAL A 453 23.04 -57.97 -26.23
N ASP A 454 23.52 -58.34 -27.38
CA ASP A 454 24.77 -57.90 -27.98
C ASP A 454 24.75 -56.36 -28.11
N VAL A 455 25.45 -55.65 -27.22
CA VAL A 455 25.52 -54.21 -27.11
C VAL A 455 26.06 -53.60 -28.42
N ASN A 456 26.84 -54.33 -29.19
CA ASN A 456 27.37 -53.92 -30.47
C ASN A 456 26.29 -53.80 -31.55
N LYS A 457 25.17 -54.53 -31.43
CA LYS A 457 24.08 -54.50 -32.40
C LYS A 457 23.18 -53.26 -32.21
N VAL A 458 23.07 -52.77 -30.96
CA VAL A 458 22.31 -51.54 -30.63
C VAL A 458 23.07 -50.28 -31.04
N ASP A 459 24.42 -50.29 -30.89
CA ASP A 459 25.27 -49.19 -31.34
C ASP A 459 25.27 -49.06 -32.87
N PHE A 460 25.26 -50.18 -33.60
CA PHE A 460 25.19 -50.18 -35.04
C PHE A 460 23.83 -49.68 -35.59
N GLN A 461 22.72 -49.97 -34.89
CA GLN A 461 21.42 -49.45 -35.25
C GLN A 461 21.27 -47.94 -34.93
N LEU A 462 21.86 -47.46 -33.86
CA LEU A 462 21.91 -46.02 -33.53
C LEU A 462 22.77 -45.23 -34.50
N GLN A 463 23.90 -45.75 -34.93
CA GLN A 463 24.74 -45.13 -35.97
C GLN A 463 24.04 -45.12 -37.34
N GLY A 464 23.28 -46.17 -37.71
CA GLY A 464 22.44 -46.20 -38.90
C GLY A 464 21.37 -45.12 -38.90
N LEU A 465 20.66 -44.92 -37.79
CA LEU A 465 19.63 -43.90 -37.67
C LEU A 465 20.20 -42.47 -37.69
N LEU A 466 21.41 -42.25 -37.15
CA LEU A 466 22.10 -40.95 -37.24
C LEU A 466 22.51 -40.60 -38.65
N LEU A 467 23.01 -41.58 -39.43
CA LEU A 467 23.36 -41.40 -40.82
C LEU A 467 22.13 -41.13 -41.71
N ASP A 468 21.00 -41.77 -41.43
CA ASP A 468 19.72 -41.53 -42.12
C ASP A 468 19.20 -40.10 -41.85
N ILE A 469 19.35 -39.58 -40.63
CA ILE A 469 18.96 -38.22 -40.27
C ILE A 469 19.90 -37.19 -40.96
N GLU A 470 21.19 -37.46 -41.04
CA GLU A 470 22.14 -36.59 -41.77
C GLU A 470 21.93 -36.60 -43.28
N SER A 471 21.57 -37.75 -43.88
CA SER A 471 21.28 -37.82 -45.28
C SER A 471 19.97 -37.15 -45.70
N GLN A 472 18.97 -37.18 -44.82
CA GLN A 472 17.70 -36.42 -45.00
C GLN A 472 17.89 -34.91 -44.85
N ARG A 473 18.87 -34.48 -44.04
CA ARG A 473 19.20 -33.06 -43.85
C ARG A 473 19.90 -32.44 -45.04
N ASN A 474 20.61 -33.25 -45.85
CA ASN A 474 21.35 -32.80 -47.03
C ASN A 474 20.55 -32.81 -48.31
N SER A 475 19.28 -33.28 -48.31
CA SER A 475 18.41 -33.37 -49.47
C SER A 475 17.37 -32.27 -49.63
N LEU A 476 17.41 -31.22 -48.80
CA LEU A 476 16.53 -30.04 -48.93
C LEU A 476 17.24 -28.93 -49.71
N PRO A 477 16.63 -28.41 -50.80
CA PRO A 477 17.25 -27.34 -51.60
C PRO A 477 17.23 -26.00 -50.85
N ARG A 478 18.33 -25.27 -50.94
CA ARG A 478 18.45 -23.89 -50.44
C ARG A 478 17.57 -22.95 -51.24
N PRO A 479 16.78 -22.05 -50.62
CA PRO A 479 16.15 -20.94 -51.34
C PRO A 479 17.18 -19.81 -51.52
N SER A 480 17.32 -19.38 -52.78
CA SER A 480 18.06 -18.20 -53.20
C SER A 480 17.40 -16.90 -52.76
N GLN A 481 18.27 -15.91 -52.49
CA GLN A 481 17.95 -14.51 -52.20
C GLN A 481 17.15 -13.84 -53.31
N CYS A 482 16.18 -13.01 -52.94
CA CYS A 482 15.98 -11.63 -53.44
C CYS A 482 14.72 -11.00 -52.80
N CYS A 483 14.90 -9.79 -52.27
CA CYS A 483 13.87 -8.82 -51.83
C CYS A 483 13.10 -8.21 -53.03
N PRO A 484 12.05 -7.37 -52.89
CA PRO A 484 11.52 -6.62 -51.73
C PRO A 484 9.99 -6.64 -51.60
N ALA A 485 9.50 -6.00 -50.53
CA ALA A 485 8.06 -5.80 -50.17
C ALA A 485 7.27 -4.97 -51.19
N PRO A 486 5.89 -5.07 -51.24
CA PRO A 486 5.06 -4.14 -50.48
C PRO A 486 3.67 -4.66 -49.98
N TYR A 487 3.17 -3.97 -48.94
CA TYR A 487 1.77 -3.60 -48.56
C TYR A 487 0.58 -4.58 -48.58
N LEU A 488 -0.07 -4.67 -47.37
CA LEU A 488 -1.52 -4.67 -47.05
C LEU A 488 -2.44 -5.76 -47.64
N HIS A 489 -3.09 -6.56 -46.79
CA HIS A 489 -4.50 -6.58 -46.46
C HIS A 489 -4.90 -7.78 -45.60
N ASP A 490 -5.84 -7.51 -44.68
CA ASP A 490 -6.74 -8.38 -43.93
C ASP A 490 -6.92 -9.80 -44.42
N ILE A 491 -6.85 -10.78 -43.51
CA ILE A 491 -7.73 -11.97 -43.53
C ILE A 491 -7.78 -12.59 -42.10
N GLY A 492 -9.00 -12.83 -41.69
CA GLY A 492 -9.63 -13.45 -40.57
C GLY A 492 -8.92 -14.59 -39.85
N ILE A 493 -9.05 -14.56 -38.56
CA ILE A 493 -8.71 -15.67 -37.67
C ILE A 493 -9.95 -16.54 -37.49
N GLU A 494 -9.91 -17.75 -38.02
CA GLU A 494 -10.87 -18.81 -37.72
C GLU A 494 -10.57 -19.36 -36.31
N ILE A 495 -11.57 -19.29 -35.45
CA ILE A 495 -11.57 -19.91 -34.12
C ILE A 495 -12.07 -21.35 -34.30
N ILE A 496 -11.22 -22.33 -34.01
CA ILE A 496 -11.60 -23.73 -33.93
C ILE A 496 -12.21 -24.00 -32.55
N ASP A 497 -13.51 -24.26 -32.53
CA ASP A 497 -14.30 -24.68 -31.37
C ASP A 497 -14.12 -26.20 -31.15
N LEU A 498 -13.56 -26.60 -30.01
CA LEU A 498 -13.46 -27.98 -29.56
C LEU A 498 -14.37 -28.19 -28.34
N SER A 499 -15.67 -28.25 -28.56
CA SER A 499 -16.65 -28.71 -27.58
C SER A 499 -16.85 -30.22 -27.68
N SER A 500 -16.50 -30.96 -26.63
CA SER A 500 -16.82 -32.35 -26.42
C SER A 500 -18.08 -32.51 -25.55
N PRO A 501 -18.97 -33.49 -25.81
CA PRO A 501 -20.27 -33.57 -25.15
C PRO A 501 -20.21 -34.22 -23.77
N SER A 502 -21.05 -33.72 -22.87
CA SER A 502 -21.28 -34.23 -21.52
C SER A 502 -22.17 -35.49 -21.50
N PRO A 503 -21.94 -36.44 -20.58
CA PRO A 503 -22.86 -37.55 -20.37
C PRO A 503 -24.03 -37.19 -19.43
N PRO A 504 -25.17 -37.95 -19.49
CA PRO A 504 -26.45 -37.52 -18.97
C PRO A 504 -26.64 -37.72 -17.45
N LEU A 505 -27.38 -36.81 -16.84
CA LEU A 505 -27.85 -36.81 -15.45
C LEU A 505 -28.86 -37.94 -15.19
N ARG A 506 -28.64 -38.71 -14.11
CA ARG A 506 -29.65 -39.56 -13.50
C ARG A 506 -30.34 -38.81 -12.36
N ALA A 507 -31.66 -38.70 -12.49
CA ALA A 507 -32.55 -38.14 -11.47
C ALA A 507 -32.80 -39.13 -10.34
N SER A 508 -32.84 -38.68 -9.10
CA SER A 508 -33.63 -39.28 -8.03
C SER A 508 -34.28 -38.22 -7.18
N LYS A 509 -35.61 -38.37 -7.07
CA LYS A 509 -36.52 -37.57 -6.25
C LYS A 509 -36.36 -37.95 -4.79
N HIS A 510 -36.39 -36.98 -3.83
CA HIS A 510 -37.32 -37.04 -2.71
C HIS A 510 -37.38 -35.67 -2.02
N ALA A 511 -38.62 -35.25 -1.79
CA ALA A 511 -39.04 -34.06 -1.09
C ALA A 511 -38.99 -34.24 0.44
N ARG A 512 -38.73 -33.19 1.21
CA ARG A 512 -39.60 -32.68 2.28
C ARG A 512 -38.97 -31.51 3.06
N SER A 513 -39.75 -30.42 3.05
CA SER A 513 -40.17 -29.53 4.18
C SER A 513 -39.17 -28.83 5.06
N ASN A 514 -39.19 -27.50 4.92
CA ASN A 514 -39.21 -26.42 5.92
C ASN A 514 -38.59 -26.63 7.28
N GLU A 515 -37.53 -25.87 7.55
CA GLU A 515 -37.44 -25.08 8.78
C GLU A 515 -36.46 -23.93 8.56
N ILE A 516 -36.98 -22.69 8.77
CA ILE A 516 -36.23 -21.45 8.76
C ILE A 516 -35.53 -21.36 10.11
N THR A 517 -34.24 -21.58 10.13
CA THR A 517 -33.39 -21.20 11.25
C THR A 517 -32.37 -20.19 10.79
N ASN A 518 -32.34 -19.06 11.50
CA ASN A 518 -31.36 -17.99 11.41
C ASN A 518 -29.93 -18.56 11.34
N GLN A 519 -29.38 -18.62 10.13
CA GLN A 519 -27.94 -18.81 9.98
C GLN A 519 -27.27 -17.44 10.02
N GLN A 520 -26.58 -17.22 11.13
CA GLN A 520 -25.51 -16.25 11.23
C GLN A 520 -24.64 -16.36 9.99
N ILE A 521 -24.52 -15.27 9.25
CA ILE A 521 -23.54 -15.13 8.19
C ILE A 521 -22.18 -15.13 8.86
N ASN A 522 -21.59 -16.31 8.97
CA ASN A 522 -20.18 -16.43 9.30
C ASN A 522 -19.40 -15.71 8.19
N MET A 523 -18.80 -14.58 8.56
CA MET A 523 -17.81 -13.93 7.75
C MET A 523 -16.75 -14.96 7.35
N ILE A 524 -16.70 -15.29 6.07
CA ILE A 524 -15.66 -16.15 5.51
C ILE A 524 -14.32 -15.49 5.84
N ASP A 525 -13.56 -16.18 6.67
CA ASP A 525 -12.21 -15.78 7.07
C ASP A 525 -11.33 -15.82 5.80
N LEU A 526 -11.11 -14.66 5.18
CA LEU A 526 -10.19 -14.47 4.05
C LEU A 526 -8.73 -14.55 4.54
N CYS A 527 -8.46 -15.31 5.56
CA CYS A 527 -7.12 -15.79 5.84
C CYS A 527 -6.86 -16.91 4.84
N GLU A 528 -5.97 -16.65 3.89
CA GLU A 528 -5.35 -17.69 3.09
C GLU A 528 -4.75 -18.74 4.02
N THR A 529 -5.51 -19.78 4.33
CA THR A 529 -4.95 -21.03 4.77
C THR A 529 -4.45 -21.71 3.51
N ASP A 530 -3.13 -21.69 3.32
CA ASP A 530 -2.41 -22.45 2.30
C ASP A 530 -2.59 -23.96 2.53
N THR A 531 -3.75 -24.51 2.23
CA THR A 531 -3.91 -25.96 2.04
C THR A 531 -5.29 -26.22 1.48
N GLU A 532 -5.42 -26.05 0.19
CA GLU A 532 -6.22 -26.91 -0.70
C GLU A 532 -6.17 -26.27 -2.08
N VAL A 533 -5.82 -27.05 -3.07
CA VAL A 533 -5.96 -26.68 -4.48
C VAL A 533 -7.46 -26.56 -4.71
N LEU A 534 -7.97 -25.33 -4.56
CA LEU A 534 -9.34 -25.00 -4.88
C LEU A 534 -9.60 -25.38 -6.33
N SER A 535 -10.71 -26.05 -6.59
CA SER A 535 -11.11 -26.36 -7.96
C SER A 535 -11.23 -25.07 -8.77
N PRO A 536 -11.01 -25.09 -10.09
CA PRO A 536 -11.13 -23.90 -10.95
C PRO A 536 -12.45 -23.14 -10.79
N GLU A 537 -13.49 -23.84 -10.37
CA GLU A 537 -14.83 -23.30 -10.14
C GLU A 537 -14.91 -22.49 -8.81
N HIS A 538 -14.22 -22.93 -7.77
CA HIS A 538 -14.10 -22.17 -6.52
C HIS A 538 -13.25 -20.92 -6.70
N GLU A 539 -12.21 -20.99 -7.50
CA GLU A 539 -11.38 -19.83 -7.84
C GLU A 539 -12.16 -18.79 -8.65
N ARG A 540 -13.00 -19.22 -9.60
CA ARG A 540 -13.88 -18.36 -10.37
C ARG A 540 -14.91 -17.66 -9.48
N LYS A 541 -15.61 -18.40 -8.60
CA LYS A 541 -16.58 -17.84 -7.66
C LYS A 541 -15.94 -16.88 -6.66
N ALA A 542 -14.76 -17.17 -6.17
CA ALA A 542 -14.00 -16.27 -5.31
C ALA A 542 -13.62 -14.97 -6.03
N ARG A 543 -13.28 -15.05 -7.32
CA ARG A 543 -12.98 -13.87 -8.16
C ARG A 543 -14.24 -13.03 -8.41
N GLU A 544 -15.37 -13.66 -8.75
CA GLU A 544 -16.65 -12.98 -8.95
C GLU A 544 -17.14 -12.28 -7.68
N LEU A 545 -16.96 -12.93 -6.51
CA LEU A 545 -17.30 -12.34 -5.22
C LEU A 545 -16.40 -11.13 -4.88
N ARG A 546 -15.12 -11.19 -5.22
CA ARG A 546 -14.19 -10.06 -5.04
C ARG A 546 -14.56 -8.88 -5.92
N LEU A 547 -14.89 -9.11 -7.20
CA LEU A 547 -15.35 -8.07 -8.12
C LEU A 547 -16.68 -7.47 -7.67
N PHE A 548 -17.59 -8.28 -7.12
CA PHE A 548 -18.84 -7.79 -6.54
C PHE A 548 -18.61 -6.92 -5.30
N ILE A 549 -17.70 -7.30 -4.42
CA ILE A 549 -17.32 -6.49 -3.24
C ILE A 549 -16.61 -5.19 -3.68
N GLU A 550 -15.82 -5.22 -4.74
CA GLU A 550 -15.19 -4.03 -5.31
C GLU A 550 -16.23 -3.10 -5.96
N SER A 551 -17.21 -3.63 -6.70
CA SER A 551 -18.28 -2.81 -7.29
C SER A 551 -19.15 -2.11 -6.23
N ILE A 552 -19.44 -2.78 -5.10
CA ILE A 552 -20.15 -2.15 -3.97
C ILE A 552 -19.28 -1.06 -3.30
N ARG A 553 -17.94 -1.13 -3.44
CA ARG A 553 -17.02 -0.11 -2.92
C ARG A 553 -16.92 1.12 -3.82
N GLU A 554 -17.16 0.99 -5.10
CA GLU A 554 -17.16 2.10 -6.05
C GLU A 554 -18.48 2.89 -6.02
N ASP A 555 -19.57 2.26 -5.60
CA ASP A 555 -20.91 2.88 -5.48
C ASP A 555 -21.18 3.48 -4.07
N LEU A 556 -20.24 3.42 -3.14
CA LEU A 556 -20.26 3.99 -1.80
C LEU A 556 -19.15 5.03 -1.58
#